data_dda539fab44482a639d83e630adfe2b6
#
_entry.id   dda539fab44482a639d83e630adfe2b6
#
_cell.length_a   1.000
_cell.length_b   1.000
_cell.length_c   1.000
_cell.angle_alpha   90.00
_cell.angle_beta   90.00
_cell.angle_gamma   90.00
#
_symmetry.space_group_name_H-M   'P 1'
#
loop_
_entity.id
_entity.type
_entity.pdbx_description
1 polymer ?
#
loop_
_entity_poly.entity_id
_entity_poly.type
_entity_poly.pdbx_seq_one_letter_code
_entity_poly.pdbx_strand_id
1 'polypeptide(L)'
;SISFDISSSSKESIWKEYPSAEFLFPSYSIIFENNKIKEFGSDKHLYKKILDSSPESNYNKKRFINKKQNENNRWINLVEKAKKDISKSKLEKIVVGESKKYSNIKINIKQTLLNMTNEYPDCVTFLYQNKDDYFFGSTPEKVFEYKDKKITTDALAGSIPNYGQNKEEIEKNFNNTTLVEEHKIVVEFLEEQLEKLSNNKISKSKTKIKSLSNINHLLLELETIIENNNFFEFINLLHPSPALAGYPVNEAKEWIKNNEPFNRGLYTGSIGYVENDSSYFFAGLRCAKYSNKYNEIISFAGNGIIENSKIKYEIDELNSKFDAINKSILED
;
A
#
# COMPACT_ATOMS: atom_id res chain seq x y z
N SER A 1 1.22 -12.01 -6.09
CA SER A 1 0.36 -10.80 -5.97
C SER A 1 -1.11 -11.17 -6.08
N ILE A 2 -1.95 -10.46 -5.36
CA ILE A 2 -3.41 -10.63 -5.39
C ILE A 2 -4.03 -9.24 -5.53
N SER A 3 -4.87 -9.07 -6.55
CA SER A 3 -5.58 -7.82 -6.83
C SER A 3 -6.66 -7.53 -5.79
N PHE A 4 -6.92 -6.26 -5.54
CA PHE A 4 -8.09 -5.83 -4.76
C PHE A 4 -9.41 -6.25 -5.42
N ASP A 5 -9.48 -6.15 -6.75
CA ASP A 5 -10.66 -6.44 -7.57
C ASP A 5 -10.56 -7.82 -8.24
N ILE A 6 -10.75 -8.91 -7.51
CA ILE A 6 -10.64 -10.28 -8.05
C ILE A 6 -11.67 -10.57 -9.15
N SER A 7 -12.78 -9.84 -9.20
CA SER A 7 -13.94 -10.15 -10.06
C SER A 7 -14.14 -9.27 -11.30
N SER A 8 -13.27 -8.29 -11.57
CA SER A 8 -13.52 -7.31 -12.64
C SER A 8 -12.68 -7.55 -13.89
N SER A 9 -13.21 -8.32 -14.84
CA SER A 9 -12.68 -8.42 -16.21
C SER A 9 -13.28 -7.37 -17.15
N SER A 10 -13.23 -6.07 -16.82
CA SER A 10 -13.62 -5.05 -17.79
C SER A 10 -12.51 -4.89 -18.84
N LYS A 11 -12.88 -4.97 -20.13
CA LYS A 11 -11.93 -4.90 -21.26
C LYS A 11 -11.14 -3.59 -21.32
N GLU A 12 -11.53 -2.56 -20.61
CA GLU A 12 -10.90 -1.23 -20.54
C GLU A 12 -10.06 -1.00 -19.30
N SER A 13 -9.86 -2.02 -18.47
CA SER A 13 -9.06 -1.88 -17.26
C SER A 13 -7.61 -1.53 -17.58
N ILE A 14 -7.05 -0.55 -16.86
CA ILE A 14 -5.62 -0.23 -16.87
C ILE A 14 -4.75 -1.42 -16.42
N TRP A 15 -5.36 -2.43 -15.81
CA TRP A 15 -4.76 -3.65 -15.28
C TRP A 15 -4.89 -4.87 -16.19
N LYS A 16 -5.35 -4.70 -17.45
CA LYS A 16 -5.62 -5.84 -18.35
C LYS A 16 -4.42 -6.78 -18.59
N GLU A 17 -3.20 -6.27 -18.45
CA GLU A 17 -1.96 -7.06 -18.57
C GLU A 17 -1.58 -7.79 -17.26
N TYR A 18 -2.25 -7.47 -16.14
CA TYR A 18 -2.00 -8.07 -14.84
C TYR A 18 -3.12 -9.04 -14.48
N PRO A 19 -2.81 -10.26 -14.05
CA PRO A 19 -3.81 -11.20 -13.58
C PRO A 19 -4.40 -10.76 -12.22
N SER A 20 -5.61 -11.20 -11.92
CA SER A 20 -6.26 -10.92 -10.63
C SER A 20 -5.52 -11.57 -9.45
N ALA A 21 -4.85 -12.70 -9.68
CA ALA A 21 -3.93 -13.33 -8.74
C ALA A 21 -2.80 -13.99 -9.52
N GLU A 22 -1.57 -13.87 -9.02
CA GLU A 22 -0.41 -14.50 -9.63
C GLU A 22 0.54 -15.01 -8.57
N PHE A 23 1.01 -16.23 -8.78
CA PHE A 23 2.04 -16.89 -7.98
C PHE A 23 3.19 -17.23 -8.91
N LEU A 24 4.34 -16.62 -8.67
CA LEU A 24 5.57 -16.83 -9.44
C LEU A 24 6.52 -17.72 -8.64
N PHE A 25 7.02 -18.77 -9.30
CA PHE A 25 8.15 -19.54 -8.80
C PHE A 25 9.39 -19.06 -9.56
N PRO A 26 10.20 -18.17 -8.98
CA PRO A 26 11.35 -17.64 -9.68
C PRO A 26 12.39 -18.74 -9.93
N SER A 27 12.95 -18.78 -11.14
CA SER A 27 14.06 -19.69 -11.46
C SER A 27 15.33 -19.37 -10.70
N TYR A 28 15.45 -18.13 -10.21
CA TYR A 28 16.54 -17.66 -9.41
C TYR A 28 16.08 -16.56 -8.44
N SER A 29 16.50 -16.65 -7.19
CA SER A 29 16.20 -15.68 -6.15
C SER A 29 17.45 -15.32 -5.35
N ILE A 30 17.57 -14.07 -4.98
CA ILE A 30 18.61 -13.56 -4.07
C ILE A 30 17.88 -12.88 -2.90
N ILE A 31 18.24 -13.30 -1.70
CA ILE A 31 17.74 -12.69 -0.47
C ILE A 31 18.92 -12.11 0.30
N PHE A 32 18.85 -10.83 0.61
CA PHE A 32 19.80 -10.13 1.47
C PHE A 32 19.16 -9.93 2.84
N GLU A 33 19.70 -10.59 3.85
CA GLU A 33 19.18 -10.51 5.20
C GLU A 33 20.35 -10.45 6.21
N ASN A 34 20.37 -9.49 7.12
CA ASN A 34 21.36 -9.36 8.18
C ASN A 34 22.81 -9.44 7.68
N ASN A 35 23.14 -8.72 6.62
CA ASN A 35 24.44 -8.75 5.93
C ASN A 35 24.83 -10.14 5.38
N LYS A 36 23.87 -11.03 5.22
CA LYS A 36 24.07 -12.33 4.59
C LYS A 36 23.27 -12.39 3.28
N ILE A 37 23.84 -13.12 2.34
CA ILE A 37 23.23 -13.38 1.04
C ILE A 37 22.80 -14.83 1.01
N LYS A 38 21.52 -15.06 0.70
CA LYS A 38 20.99 -16.39 0.40
C LYS A 38 20.64 -16.41 -1.09
N GLU A 39 21.09 -17.42 -1.79
CA GLU A 39 20.83 -17.63 -3.21
C GLU A 39 20.04 -18.93 -3.40
N PHE A 40 19.01 -18.87 -4.23
CA PHE A 40 18.18 -20.01 -4.58
C PHE A 40 18.07 -20.09 -6.10
N GLY A 41 18.20 -21.28 -6.66
CA GLY A 41 18.12 -21.54 -8.09
C GLY A 41 19.43 -22.02 -8.72
N SER A 42 19.38 -22.30 -10.02
CA SER A 42 20.49 -22.95 -10.74
C SER A 42 21.41 -22.00 -11.51
N ASP A 43 21.04 -20.74 -11.70
CA ASP A 43 21.81 -19.80 -12.50
C ASP A 43 22.75 -18.92 -11.65
N LYS A 44 23.87 -19.52 -11.24
CA LYS A 44 24.93 -18.80 -10.50
C LYS A 44 25.60 -17.65 -11.29
N HIS A 45 25.42 -17.60 -12.62
CA HIS A 45 25.97 -16.53 -13.45
C HIS A 45 25.18 -15.22 -13.34
N LEU A 46 23.89 -15.31 -13.00
CA LEU A 46 23.03 -14.13 -12.90
C LEU A 46 23.44 -13.24 -11.72
N TYR A 47 23.78 -13.81 -10.58
CA TYR A 47 24.28 -13.07 -9.42
C TYR A 47 25.55 -12.29 -9.76
N LYS A 48 26.53 -12.94 -10.42
CA LYS A 48 27.75 -12.28 -10.84
C LYS A 48 27.48 -11.12 -11.81
N LYS A 49 26.58 -11.29 -12.77
CA LYS A 49 26.15 -10.20 -13.66
C LYS A 49 25.51 -9.03 -12.92
N ILE A 50 24.72 -9.30 -11.87
CA ILE A 50 24.10 -8.26 -11.04
C ILE A 50 25.18 -7.49 -10.26
N LEU A 51 26.14 -8.17 -9.66
CA LEU A 51 27.26 -7.54 -8.93
C LEU A 51 28.20 -6.76 -9.84
N ASP A 52 28.51 -7.32 -11.02
CA ASP A 52 29.42 -6.70 -12.01
C ASP A 52 28.72 -5.54 -12.76
N SER A 53 27.39 -5.40 -12.68
CA SER A 53 26.67 -4.26 -13.24
C SER A 53 26.93 -3.02 -12.38
N SER A 54 27.91 -2.20 -12.80
CA SER A 54 28.14 -0.90 -12.16
C SER A 54 26.86 -0.05 -12.22
N PRO A 55 26.46 0.62 -11.13
CA PRO A 55 25.42 1.62 -11.23
C PRO A 55 25.92 2.71 -12.20
N GLU A 56 25.19 2.94 -13.28
CA GLU A 56 25.48 4.05 -14.19
C GLU A 56 25.34 5.37 -13.40
N SER A 57 26.46 6.04 -13.16
CA SER A 57 26.57 7.14 -12.18
C SER A 57 26.20 8.52 -12.70
N ASN A 58 25.73 8.66 -13.93
CA ASN A 58 25.47 9.97 -14.55
C ASN A 58 24.02 10.10 -15.06
N TYR A 59 23.09 10.37 -14.15
CA TYR A 59 21.76 10.83 -14.53
C TYR A 59 21.57 12.30 -14.19
N ASN A 60 21.24 13.11 -15.19
CA ASN A 60 20.69 14.45 -15.01
C ASN A 60 19.36 14.31 -14.25
N LYS A 61 19.37 14.67 -12.97
CA LYS A 61 18.22 14.55 -12.05
C LYS A 61 17.13 15.55 -12.43
N LYS A 62 16.35 15.29 -13.46
CA LYS A 62 15.07 15.97 -13.63
C LYS A 62 14.06 15.29 -12.71
N ARG A 63 13.72 15.95 -11.61
CA ARG A 63 12.59 15.51 -10.78
C ARG A 63 11.30 15.74 -11.57
N PHE A 64 10.42 14.77 -11.50
CA PHE A 64 9.06 14.90 -12.03
C PHE A 64 8.38 16.11 -11.36
N ILE A 65 8.21 17.19 -12.11
CA ILE A 65 7.52 18.38 -11.63
C ILE A 65 6.03 18.16 -11.89
N ASN A 66 5.30 17.91 -10.82
CA ASN A 66 3.85 17.82 -10.84
C ASN A 66 3.29 19.14 -11.40
N LYS A 67 2.91 19.17 -12.68
CA LYS A 67 2.09 20.27 -13.19
C LYS A 67 0.80 20.24 -12.39
N LYS A 68 0.51 21.30 -11.64
CA LYS A 68 -0.74 21.47 -10.90
C LYS A 68 -1.90 21.05 -11.81
N GLN A 69 -2.38 19.82 -11.65
CA GLN A 69 -3.64 19.42 -12.26
C GLN A 69 -4.75 20.11 -11.49
N ASN A 70 -5.67 20.71 -12.22
CA ASN A 70 -6.85 21.35 -11.67
C ASN A 70 -7.57 20.39 -10.72
N GLU A 71 -7.74 20.91 -9.52
CA GLU A 71 -8.66 20.57 -8.45
C GLU A 71 -9.27 19.16 -8.42
N ASN A 72 -9.12 18.53 -7.29
CA ASN A 72 -9.69 17.26 -6.88
C ASN A 72 -11.24 17.25 -6.83
N ASN A 73 -11.93 18.06 -7.64
CA ASN A 73 -13.40 18.23 -7.56
C ASN A 73 -14.15 16.90 -7.67
N ARG A 74 -13.68 16.00 -8.55
CA ARG A 74 -14.28 14.66 -8.67
C ARG A 74 -14.11 13.85 -7.38
N TRP A 75 -12.91 13.85 -6.82
CA TRP A 75 -12.64 13.13 -5.58
C TRP A 75 -13.37 13.75 -4.38
N ILE A 76 -13.44 15.08 -4.30
CA ILE A 76 -14.22 15.79 -3.27
C ILE A 76 -15.69 15.36 -3.33
N ASN A 77 -16.29 15.31 -4.50
CA ASN A 77 -17.69 14.85 -4.68
C ASN A 77 -17.86 13.38 -4.23
N LEU A 78 -16.85 12.52 -4.47
CA LEU A 78 -16.86 11.14 -3.97
C LEU A 78 -16.78 11.09 -2.45
N VAL A 79 -15.94 11.92 -1.82
CA VAL A 79 -15.86 12.02 -0.36
C VAL A 79 -17.17 12.51 0.25
N GLU A 80 -17.80 13.54 -0.32
CA GLU A 80 -19.11 14.02 0.14
C GLU A 80 -20.18 12.93 0.00
N LYS A 81 -20.16 12.19 -1.13
CA LYS A 81 -21.04 11.04 -1.32
C LYS A 81 -20.79 9.95 -0.29
N ALA A 82 -19.52 9.58 -0.03
CA ALA A 82 -19.15 8.58 0.97
C ALA A 82 -19.68 8.97 2.36
N LYS A 83 -19.45 10.20 2.80
CA LYS A 83 -19.98 10.72 4.08
C LYS A 83 -21.51 10.62 4.17
N LYS A 84 -22.23 11.00 3.09
CA LYS A 84 -23.67 10.90 3.02
C LYS A 84 -24.16 9.45 3.07
N ASP A 85 -23.46 8.53 2.42
CA ASP A 85 -23.86 7.12 2.39
C ASP A 85 -23.55 6.45 3.74
N ILE A 86 -22.42 6.81 4.39
CA ILE A 86 -22.11 6.39 5.76
C ILE A 86 -23.22 6.81 6.73
N SER A 87 -23.65 8.08 6.72
CA SER A 87 -24.70 8.57 7.64
C SER A 87 -26.07 7.95 7.45
N LYS A 88 -26.31 7.20 6.35
CA LYS A 88 -27.61 6.63 5.98
C LYS A 88 -27.63 5.11 5.89
N SER A 89 -26.53 4.44 6.14
CA SER A 89 -26.39 3.01 5.98
C SER A 89 -25.65 2.36 7.16
N LYS A 90 -25.27 1.10 7.00
CA LYS A 90 -24.41 0.38 7.98
C LYS A 90 -22.92 0.65 7.80
N LEU A 91 -22.55 1.42 6.78
CA LEU A 91 -21.16 1.77 6.54
C LEU A 91 -20.67 2.71 7.65
N GLU A 92 -19.52 2.42 8.20
CA GLU A 92 -18.86 3.24 9.22
C GLU A 92 -17.62 3.96 8.65
N LYS A 93 -16.97 3.32 7.66
CA LYS A 93 -15.77 3.81 7.01
C LYS A 93 -15.74 3.40 5.54
N ILE A 94 -15.28 4.28 4.67
CA ILE A 94 -14.99 3.99 3.26
C ILE A 94 -13.62 4.55 2.91
N VAL A 95 -12.73 3.75 2.33
CA VAL A 95 -11.49 4.28 1.75
C VAL A 95 -11.79 4.76 0.34
N VAL A 96 -11.72 6.06 0.12
CA VAL A 96 -11.99 6.68 -1.19
C VAL A 96 -10.69 6.90 -1.93
N GLY A 97 -10.51 6.15 -3.02
CA GLY A 97 -9.32 6.22 -3.87
C GLY A 97 -9.39 7.30 -4.94
N GLU A 98 -8.20 7.73 -5.38
CA GLU A 98 -8.00 8.60 -6.54
C GLU A 98 -6.80 8.10 -7.35
N SER A 99 -6.84 8.35 -8.65
CA SER A 99 -5.75 8.06 -9.56
C SER A 99 -5.38 9.29 -10.38
N LYS A 100 -4.08 9.55 -10.54
CA LYS A 100 -3.57 10.64 -11.38
C LYS A 100 -2.74 10.06 -12.51
N LYS A 101 -3.17 10.36 -13.75
CA LYS A 101 -2.50 9.91 -14.97
C LYS A 101 -1.64 11.02 -15.55
N TYR A 102 -0.42 10.66 -15.96
CA TYR A 102 0.52 11.54 -16.62
C TYR A 102 1.02 10.85 -17.89
N SER A 103 0.99 11.53 -19.01
CA SER A 103 1.36 11.00 -20.32
C SER A 103 2.60 11.70 -20.88
N ASN A 104 3.27 11.05 -21.86
CA ASN A 104 4.52 11.51 -22.46
C ASN A 104 5.68 11.64 -21.48
N ILE A 105 5.78 10.70 -20.55
CA ILE A 105 6.81 10.65 -19.52
C ILE A 105 7.61 9.37 -19.68
N LYS A 106 8.93 9.51 -19.77
CA LYS A 106 9.86 8.40 -19.63
C LYS A 106 10.46 8.47 -18.25
N ILE A 107 10.47 7.34 -17.54
CA ILE A 107 11.03 7.27 -16.19
C ILE A 107 12.19 6.29 -16.12
N ASN A 108 13.18 6.64 -15.34
CA ASN A 108 14.23 5.72 -14.92
C ASN A 108 13.75 4.90 -13.72
N ILE A 109 13.21 3.72 -13.98
CA ILE A 109 12.64 2.86 -12.93
C ILE A 109 13.66 2.47 -11.85
N LYS A 110 14.89 2.14 -12.26
CA LYS A 110 15.97 1.77 -11.34
C LYS A 110 16.29 2.90 -10.37
N GLN A 111 16.49 4.10 -10.89
CA GLN A 111 16.80 5.26 -10.06
C GLN A 111 15.61 5.69 -9.20
N THR A 112 14.39 5.57 -9.73
CA THR A 112 13.15 5.82 -8.98
C THR A 112 13.06 4.90 -7.76
N LEU A 113 13.34 3.59 -7.90
CA LEU A 113 13.33 2.65 -6.80
C LEU A 113 14.41 2.96 -5.76
N LEU A 114 15.63 3.32 -6.20
CA LEU A 114 16.71 3.72 -5.30
C LEU A 114 16.32 4.97 -4.50
N ASN A 115 15.68 5.95 -5.13
CA ASN A 115 15.18 7.14 -4.43
C ASN A 115 14.12 6.76 -3.40
N MET A 116 13.14 5.92 -3.76
CA MET A 116 12.11 5.44 -2.83
C MET A 116 12.73 4.75 -1.62
N THR A 117 13.71 3.88 -1.82
CA THR A 117 14.40 3.18 -0.73
C THR A 117 15.13 4.15 0.20
N ASN A 118 15.77 5.18 -0.35
CA ASN A 118 16.49 6.17 0.44
C ASN A 118 15.57 7.17 1.18
N GLU A 119 14.46 7.55 0.54
CA GLU A 119 13.50 8.52 1.11
C GLU A 119 12.57 7.87 2.15
N TYR A 120 12.30 6.56 2.00
CA TYR A 120 11.36 5.80 2.84
C TYR A 120 12.00 4.51 3.39
N PRO A 121 13.07 4.59 4.20
CA PRO A 121 13.81 3.41 4.69
C PRO A 121 12.97 2.48 5.56
N ASP A 122 11.90 3.00 6.21
CA ASP A 122 10.97 2.23 7.05
C ASP A 122 9.78 1.63 6.27
N CYS A 123 9.83 1.71 4.93
CA CYS A 123 8.82 1.15 4.04
C CYS A 123 9.40 -0.02 3.22
N VAL A 124 8.52 -0.88 2.74
CA VAL A 124 8.88 -1.93 1.78
C VAL A 124 8.82 -1.35 0.38
N THR A 125 9.98 -1.16 -0.24
CA THR A 125 10.06 -0.78 -1.66
C THR A 125 9.94 -2.02 -2.52
N PHE A 126 9.04 -1.99 -3.49
CA PHE A 126 8.72 -3.14 -4.34
C PHE A 126 8.63 -2.75 -5.82
N LEU A 127 8.88 -3.73 -6.66
CA LEU A 127 8.69 -3.68 -8.10
C LEU A 127 8.08 -5.00 -8.58
N TYR A 128 6.98 -4.90 -9.31
CA TYR A 128 6.41 -5.99 -10.09
C TYR A 128 6.39 -5.60 -11.57
N GLN A 129 7.20 -6.27 -12.36
CA GLN A 129 7.28 -6.07 -13.80
C GLN A 129 6.50 -7.16 -14.54
N ASN A 130 5.62 -6.75 -15.44
CA ASN A 130 4.99 -7.65 -16.41
C ASN A 130 5.16 -7.07 -17.81
N LYS A 131 5.99 -7.71 -18.64
CA LYS A 131 6.40 -7.23 -19.97
C LYS A 131 6.97 -5.78 -19.91
N ASP A 132 6.30 -4.83 -20.58
CA ASP A 132 6.67 -3.43 -20.64
C ASP A 132 6.01 -2.56 -19.57
N ASP A 133 5.23 -3.17 -18.68
CA ASP A 133 4.51 -2.50 -17.61
C ASP A 133 5.20 -2.76 -16.26
N TYR A 134 5.26 -1.75 -15.43
CA TYR A 134 5.86 -1.77 -14.11
C TYR A 134 4.87 -1.29 -13.08
N PHE A 135 4.65 -2.09 -12.03
CA PHE A 135 3.93 -1.66 -10.83
C PHE A 135 4.91 -1.58 -9.67
N PHE A 136 5.06 -0.42 -9.09
CA PHE A 136 6.09 -0.16 -8.08
C PHE A 136 5.60 0.81 -7.01
N GLY A 137 6.28 0.81 -5.87
CA GLY A 137 5.95 1.69 -4.77
C GLY A 137 6.81 1.46 -3.54
N SER A 138 6.51 2.23 -2.47
CA SER A 138 7.15 2.11 -1.17
C SER A 138 6.09 2.15 -0.07
N THR A 139 5.66 0.98 0.38
CA THR A 139 4.51 0.80 1.28
C THR A 139 4.91 0.69 2.74
N PRO A 140 4.23 1.40 3.65
CA PRO A 140 4.43 1.26 5.10
C PRO A 140 3.58 0.16 5.74
N GLU A 141 2.64 -0.45 4.99
CA GLU A 141 1.57 -1.28 5.54
C GLU A 141 1.84 -2.77 5.32
N LYS A 142 2.14 -3.47 6.39
CA LYS A 142 2.21 -4.93 6.45
C LYS A 142 0.79 -5.48 6.58
N VAL A 143 0.39 -6.37 5.65
CA VAL A 143 -0.84 -7.14 5.76
C VAL A 143 -0.66 -8.22 6.81
N PHE A 144 0.37 -9.05 6.67
CA PHE A 144 0.82 -9.97 7.70
C PHE A 144 2.24 -10.46 7.44
N GLU A 145 2.86 -10.95 8.50
CA GLU A 145 4.07 -11.76 8.48
C GLU A 145 3.81 -13.04 9.27
N TYR A 146 4.12 -14.18 8.70
CA TYR A 146 4.13 -15.47 9.39
C TYR A 146 5.55 -15.99 9.44
N LYS A 147 6.03 -16.26 10.64
CA LYS A 147 7.37 -16.83 10.88
C LYS A 147 7.38 -17.51 12.24
N ASP A 148 8.06 -18.65 12.36
CA ASP A 148 8.23 -19.39 13.61
C ASP A 148 6.90 -19.67 14.32
N LYS A 149 5.87 -20.12 13.57
CA LYS A 149 4.50 -20.37 14.06
C LYS A 149 3.79 -19.15 14.61
N LYS A 150 4.26 -17.97 14.34
CA LYS A 150 3.66 -16.72 14.79
C LYS A 150 3.20 -15.90 13.58
N ILE A 151 1.95 -15.43 13.60
CA ILE A 151 1.46 -14.43 12.67
C ILE A 151 1.44 -13.06 13.34
N THR A 152 1.90 -12.05 12.61
CA THR A 152 1.83 -10.64 13.03
C THR A 152 1.16 -9.82 11.96
N THR A 153 0.33 -8.85 12.36
CA THR A 153 -0.33 -7.90 11.45
C THR A 153 -0.31 -6.50 12.05
N ASP A 154 -0.37 -5.49 11.18
CA ASP A 154 -0.31 -4.08 11.56
C ASP A 154 -1.66 -3.40 11.38
N ALA A 155 -2.24 -2.87 12.47
CA ALA A 155 -3.30 -1.88 12.38
C ALA A 155 -2.65 -0.50 12.14
N LEU A 156 -2.61 -0.07 10.87
CA LEU A 156 -2.03 1.20 10.44
C LEU A 156 -3.13 2.08 9.87
N ALA A 157 -3.59 3.07 10.64
CA ALA A 157 -4.66 3.98 10.24
C ALA A 157 -4.60 5.28 11.07
N GLY A 158 -5.49 6.24 10.77
CA GLY A 158 -5.43 7.55 11.39
C GLY A 158 -4.17 8.29 10.94
N SER A 159 -4.30 9.14 9.92
CA SER A 159 -3.14 9.74 9.25
C SER A 159 -3.10 11.24 9.43
N ILE A 160 -1.92 11.80 9.61
CA ILE A 160 -1.69 13.25 9.67
C ILE A 160 -0.48 13.57 8.80
N PRO A 161 -0.58 14.55 7.85
CA PRO A 161 0.57 15.02 7.11
C PRO A 161 1.70 15.47 8.03
N ASN A 162 2.94 15.14 7.67
CA ASN A 162 4.13 15.55 8.40
C ASN A 162 4.70 16.83 7.77
N TYR A 163 4.56 17.95 8.48
CA TYR A 163 5.09 19.26 8.07
C TYR A 163 6.33 19.65 8.89
N GLY A 164 7.03 18.67 9.47
CA GLY A 164 8.18 18.93 10.33
C GLY A 164 7.82 19.38 11.75
N GLN A 165 6.60 19.03 12.21
CA GLN A 165 6.19 19.28 13.60
C GLN A 165 7.07 18.50 14.58
N ASN A 166 7.22 19.04 15.78
CA ASN A 166 7.87 18.32 16.86
C ASN A 166 6.96 17.19 17.41
N LYS A 167 7.56 16.30 18.19
CA LYS A 167 6.86 15.10 18.71
C LYS A 167 5.63 15.46 19.54
N GLU A 168 5.70 16.50 20.36
CA GLU A 168 4.59 16.91 21.24
C GLU A 168 3.39 17.42 20.42
N GLU A 169 3.65 18.19 19.36
CA GLU A 169 2.62 18.66 18.44
C GLU A 169 1.95 17.50 17.68
N ILE A 170 2.74 16.51 17.25
CA ILE A 170 2.23 15.31 16.59
C ILE A 170 1.35 14.52 17.55
N GLU A 171 1.81 14.24 18.78
CA GLU A 171 1.04 13.54 19.81
C GLU A 171 -0.28 14.28 20.15
N LYS A 172 -0.24 15.61 20.26
CA LYS A 172 -1.43 16.42 20.48
C LYS A 172 -2.45 16.31 19.34
N ASN A 173 -1.98 16.27 18.10
CA ASN A 173 -2.85 16.12 16.93
C ASN A 173 -3.52 14.73 16.87
N PHE A 174 -2.84 13.69 17.37
CA PHE A 174 -3.43 12.34 17.47
C PHE A 174 -4.42 12.17 18.64
N ASN A 175 -4.58 13.15 19.52
CA ASN A 175 -5.69 13.18 20.46
C ASN A 175 -7.04 13.53 19.81
N ASN A 176 -7.08 13.70 18.49
CA ASN A 176 -8.30 13.90 17.71
C ASN A 176 -9.14 12.61 17.71
N THR A 177 -10.36 12.71 18.21
CA THR A 177 -11.30 11.57 18.32
C THR A 177 -11.52 10.87 16.98
N THR A 178 -11.63 11.62 15.88
CA THR A 178 -11.86 11.09 14.53
C THR A 178 -10.75 10.12 14.09
N LEU A 179 -9.47 10.46 14.33
CA LEU A 179 -8.34 9.62 13.97
C LEU A 179 -8.25 8.36 14.83
N VAL A 180 -8.60 8.50 16.11
CA VAL A 180 -8.64 7.37 17.05
C VAL A 180 -9.77 6.42 16.69
N GLU A 181 -10.95 6.94 16.33
CA GLU A 181 -12.10 6.14 15.87
C GLU A 181 -11.76 5.39 14.58
N GLU A 182 -11.15 6.06 13.60
CA GLU A 182 -10.70 5.42 12.36
C GLU A 182 -9.73 4.26 12.64
N HIS A 183 -8.76 4.47 13.51
CA HIS A 183 -7.77 3.45 13.88
C HIS A 183 -8.40 2.29 14.65
N LYS A 184 -9.33 2.58 15.56
CA LYS A 184 -10.04 1.58 16.37
C LYS A 184 -10.78 0.56 15.48
N ILE A 185 -11.49 1.01 14.44
CA ILE A 185 -12.19 0.13 13.48
C ILE A 185 -11.21 -0.90 12.88
N VAL A 186 -10.00 -0.48 12.53
CA VAL A 186 -8.99 -1.38 11.96
C VAL A 186 -8.48 -2.38 12.99
N VAL A 187 -8.21 -1.93 14.22
CA VAL A 187 -7.73 -2.79 15.31
C VAL A 187 -8.77 -3.87 15.64
N GLU A 188 -10.03 -3.49 15.84
CA GLU A 188 -11.12 -4.41 16.18
C GLU A 188 -11.35 -5.45 15.08
N PHE A 189 -11.33 -5.02 13.82
CA PHE A 189 -11.43 -5.94 12.69
C PHE A 189 -10.30 -6.97 12.68
N LEU A 190 -9.04 -6.53 12.77
CA LEU A 190 -7.89 -7.43 12.72
C LEU A 190 -7.87 -8.40 13.91
N GLU A 191 -8.25 -7.95 15.09
CA GLU A 191 -8.41 -8.80 16.27
C GLU A 191 -9.45 -9.90 16.00
N GLU A 192 -10.64 -9.54 15.53
CA GLU A 192 -11.70 -10.50 15.16
C GLU A 192 -11.25 -11.52 14.11
N GLN A 193 -10.47 -11.08 13.09
CA GLN A 193 -9.96 -12.04 12.09
C GLN A 193 -8.89 -12.97 12.67
N LEU A 194 -8.03 -12.49 13.55
CA LEU A 194 -7.04 -13.34 14.22
C LEU A 194 -7.70 -14.35 15.18
N GLU A 195 -8.82 -14.01 15.84
CA GLU A 195 -9.61 -14.93 16.64
C GLU A 195 -10.19 -16.08 15.80
N LYS A 196 -10.53 -15.84 14.54
CA LYS A 196 -10.97 -16.90 13.61
C LYS A 196 -9.83 -17.83 13.20
N LEU A 197 -8.60 -17.32 13.14
CA LEU A 197 -7.42 -18.08 12.75
C LEU A 197 -6.85 -18.94 13.88
N SER A 198 -7.03 -18.52 15.12
CA SER A 198 -6.38 -19.16 16.28
C SER A 198 -7.20 -19.02 17.55
N ASN A 199 -7.23 -20.10 18.34
CA ASN A 199 -7.75 -20.07 19.70
C ASN A 199 -6.71 -19.57 20.73
N ASN A 200 -5.50 -19.27 20.30
CA ASN A 200 -4.46 -18.74 21.16
C ASN A 200 -4.70 -17.28 21.49
N LYS A 201 -4.14 -16.84 22.61
CA LYS A 201 -4.24 -15.43 23.02
C LYS A 201 -3.63 -14.51 21.97
N ILE A 202 -4.36 -13.46 21.63
CA ILE A 202 -3.84 -12.36 20.81
C ILE A 202 -3.10 -11.38 21.71
N SER A 203 -1.86 -11.10 21.36
CA SER A 203 -1.03 -10.08 21.98
C SER A 203 -1.12 -8.79 21.16
N LYS A 204 -1.26 -7.66 21.84
CA LYS A 204 -1.35 -6.32 21.23
C LYS A 204 -0.25 -5.44 21.79
N SER A 205 0.48 -4.75 20.90
CA SER A 205 1.41 -3.70 21.33
C SER A 205 0.66 -2.48 21.87
N LYS A 206 1.37 -1.56 22.50
CA LYS A 206 0.82 -0.22 22.73
C LYS A 206 0.71 0.50 21.38
N THR A 207 -0.36 1.28 21.19
CA THR A 207 -0.45 2.18 20.04
C THR A 207 0.71 3.17 20.07
N LYS A 208 1.40 3.29 18.95
CA LYS A 208 2.53 4.21 18.75
C LYS A 208 2.33 5.01 17.46
N ILE A 209 3.03 6.13 17.35
CA ILE A 209 3.08 6.92 16.14
C ILE A 209 4.18 6.37 15.25
N LYS A 210 3.82 5.93 14.04
CA LYS A 210 4.76 5.60 12.95
C LYS A 210 4.95 6.85 12.10
N SER A 211 6.09 7.51 12.28
CA SER A 211 6.44 8.71 11.52
C SER A 211 7.17 8.31 10.24
N LEU A 212 6.65 8.75 9.11
CA LEU A 212 7.31 8.68 7.82
C LEU A 212 7.72 10.09 7.39
N SER A 213 8.54 10.21 6.37
CA SER A 213 9.05 11.52 5.93
C SER A 213 7.97 12.55 5.60
N ASN A 214 6.80 12.11 5.14
CA ASN A 214 5.71 12.99 4.68
C ASN A 214 4.39 12.84 5.44
N ILE A 215 4.23 11.82 6.28
CA ILE A 215 2.98 11.52 6.99
C ILE A 215 3.24 10.71 8.26
N ASN A 216 2.41 10.92 9.26
CA ASN A 216 2.41 10.17 10.51
C ASN A 216 1.15 9.30 10.57
N HIS A 217 1.25 8.09 11.13
CA HIS A 217 0.14 7.16 11.31
C HIS A 217 0.09 6.64 12.74
N LEU A 218 -1.10 6.27 13.21
CA LEU A 218 -1.21 5.39 14.39
C LEU A 218 -0.91 3.96 13.96
N LEU A 219 -0.08 3.28 14.73
CA LEU A 219 0.30 1.87 14.54
C LEU A 219 0.08 1.09 15.82
N LEU A 220 -0.64 -0.03 15.70
CA LEU A 220 -0.73 -1.07 16.71
C LEU A 220 -0.44 -2.41 16.05
N GLU A 221 0.49 -3.18 16.61
CA GLU A 221 0.85 -4.51 16.13
C GLU A 221 0.06 -5.57 16.91
N LEU A 222 -0.56 -6.50 16.17
CA LEU A 222 -1.24 -7.66 16.75
C LEU A 222 -0.46 -8.92 16.38
N GLU A 223 -0.39 -9.87 17.30
CA GLU A 223 0.25 -11.16 17.05
C GLU A 223 -0.47 -12.31 17.76
N THR A 224 -0.43 -13.49 17.15
CA THR A 224 -0.89 -14.74 17.76
C THR A 224 -0.10 -15.93 17.23
N ILE A 225 -0.18 -17.07 17.92
CA ILE A 225 0.47 -18.33 17.52
C ILE A 225 -0.50 -19.12 16.66
N ILE A 226 -0.02 -19.61 15.50
CA ILE A 226 -0.76 -20.44 14.55
C ILE A 226 0.12 -21.63 14.15
N GLU A 227 -0.40 -22.84 14.29
CA GLU A 227 0.37 -24.06 14.02
C GLU A 227 0.58 -24.33 12.52
N ASN A 228 -0.35 -23.92 11.67
CA ASN A 228 -0.33 -24.19 10.24
C ASN A 228 0.00 -22.92 9.44
N ASN A 229 0.94 -23.03 8.49
CA ASN A 229 1.25 -21.96 7.53
C ASN A 229 0.28 -22.02 6.33
N ASN A 230 -0.96 -21.56 6.53
CA ASN A 230 -1.94 -21.45 5.44
C ASN A 230 -2.06 -19.98 4.99
N PHE A 231 -1.08 -19.49 4.26
CA PHE A 231 -1.05 -18.09 3.82
C PHE A 231 -2.26 -17.68 2.95
N PHE A 232 -2.92 -18.60 2.26
CA PHE A 232 -4.16 -18.31 1.53
C PHE A 232 -5.29 -17.92 2.48
N GLU A 233 -5.42 -18.64 3.59
CA GLU A 233 -6.39 -18.32 4.62
C GLU A 233 -6.07 -16.99 5.30
N PHE A 234 -4.79 -16.73 5.59
CA PHE A 234 -4.34 -15.47 6.16
C PHE A 234 -4.68 -14.29 5.25
N ILE A 235 -4.40 -14.38 3.95
CA ILE A 235 -4.76 -13.35 2.97
C ILE A 235 -6.28 -13.16 2.93
N ASN A 236 -7.03 -14.24 2.87
CA ASN A 236 -8.50 -14.19 2.72
C ASN A 236 -9.18 -13.53 3.93
N LEU A 237 -8.64 -13.67 5.12
CA LEU A 237 -9.20 -13.09 6.35
C LEU A 237 -8.67 -11.68 6.63
N LEU A 238 -7.38 -11.44 6.42
CA LEU A 238 -6.73 -10.18 6.79
C LEU A 238 -6.74 -9.13 5.66
N HIS A 239 -7.05 -9.52 4.41
CA HIS A 239 -7.01 -8.63 3.26
C HIS A 239 -8.29 -8.69 2.41
N PRO A 240 -8.85 -7.53 2.01
CA PRO A 240 -8.44 -6.20 2.46
C PRO A 240 -8.95 -5.87 3.88
N SER A 241 -8.14 -5.16 4.64
CA SER A 241 -8.54 -4.62 5.93
C SER A 241 -9.42 -3.36 5.78
N PRO A 242 -10.06 -2.87 6.85
CA PRO A 242 -10.74 -1.58 6.83
C PRO A 242 -9.81 -0.38 6.56
N ALA A 243 -8.49 -0.54 6.71
CA ALA A 243 -7.51 0.48 6.32
C ALA A 243 -7.41 0.62 4.79
N LEU A 244 -7.76 -0.43 4.04
CA LEU A 244 -7.65 -0.50 2.57
C LEU A 244 -9.00 -0.36 1.86
N ALA A 245 -10.07 -0.91 2.44
CA ALA A 245 -11.41 -0.90 1.84
C ALA A 245 -12.39 0.03 2.57
N GLY A 246 -12.51 -0.12 3.87
CA GLY A 246 -13.53 0.47 4.73
C GLY A 246 -14.24 -0.58 5.56
N TYR A 247 -15.29 -0.19 6.28
CA TYR A 247 -15.99 -1.08 7.20
C TYR A 247 -17.51 -0.83 7.17
N PRO A 248 -18.36 -1.87 7.17
CA PRO A 248 -18.01 -3.27 6.98
C PRO A 248 -17.36 -3.54 5.62
N VAL A 249 -16.40 -4.48 5.56
CA VAL A 249 -15.50 -4.64 4.40
C VAL A 249 -16.24 -4.96 3.10
N ASN A 250 -17.25 -5.84 3.14
CA ASN A 250 -17.97 -6.27 1.93
C ASN A 250 -18.79 -5.12 1.33
N GLU A 251 -19.50 -4.38 2.15
CA GLU A 251 -20.31 -3.23 1.77
C GLU A 251 -19.41 -2.10 1.26
N ALA A 252 -18.27 -1.88 1.90
CA ALA A 252 -17.29 -0.90 1.45
C ALA A 252 -16.68 -1.27 0.08
N LYS A 253 -16.36 -2.54 -0.16
CA LYS A 253 -15.90 -3.03 -1.48
C LYS A 253 -16.95 -2.82 -2.56
N GLU A 254 -18.21 -3.10 -2.26
CA GLU A 254 -19.33 -2.87 -3.19
C GLU A 254 -19.50 -1.38 -3.49
N TRP A 255 -19.42 -0.52 -2.47
CA TRP A 255 -19.46 0.91 -2.66
C TRP A 255 -18.31 1.41 -3.55
N ILE A 256 -17.08 0.97 -3.29
CA ILE A 256 -15.89 1.30 -4.09
C ILE A 256 -16.11 0.92 -5.55
N LYS A 257 -16.52 -0.33 -5.81
CA LYS A 257 -16.79 -0.86 -7.15
C LYS A 257 -17.81 -0.03 -7.93
N ASN A 258 -18.85 0.46 -7.25
CA ASN A 258 -19.95 1.19 -7.88
C ASN A 258 -19.69 2.69 -8.04
N ASN A 259 -18.70 3.26 -7.35
CA ASN A 259 -18.53 4.70 -7.28
C ASN A 259 -17.14 5.18 -7.74
N GLU A 260 -16.06 4.43 -7.54
CA GLU A 260 -14.75 4.83 -8.04
C GLU A 260 -14.70 4.74 -9.56
N PRO A 261 -14.07 5.73 -10.23
CA PRO A 261 -14.02 5.79 -11.70
C PRO A 261 -12.92 4.92 -12.31
N PHE A 262 -12.23 4.10 -11.52
CA PHE A 262 -11.17 3.22 -11.96
C PHE A 262 -11.17 1.91 -11.17
N ASN A 263 -10.63 0.84 -11.77
CA ASN A 263 -10.38 -0.40 -11.08
C ASN A 263 -9.07 -0.29 -10.31
N ARG A 264 -9.07 -0.72 -9.06
CA ARG A 264 -7.90 -0.65 -8.17
C ARG A 264 -6.79 -1.60 -8.58
N GLY A 265 -7.14 -2.81 -9.04
CA GLY A 265 -6.17 -3.82 -9.42
C GLY A 265 -5.18 -4.11 -8.30
N LEU A 266 -3.87 -3.91 -8.54
CA LEU A 266 -2.83 -4.10 -7.54
C LEU A 266 -2.71 -2.91 -6.55
N TYR A 267 -3.29 -1.76 -6.85
CA TYR A 267 -3.43 -0.69 -5.86
C TYR A 267 -4.35 -1.16 -4.73
N THR A 268 -3.90 -1.07 -3.50
CA THR A 268 -4.52 -1.69 -2.32
C THR A 268 -4.66 -3.22 -2.40
N GLY A 269 -4.06 -3.87 -3.39
CA GLY A 269 -3.91 -5.32 -3.47
C GLY A 269 -2.83 -5.84 -2.52
N SER A 270 -2.66 -7.15 -2.43
CA SER A 270 -1.67 -7.79 -1.57
C SER A 270 -0.50 -8.32 -2.39
N ILE A 271 0.71 -7.97 -2.01
CA ILE A 271 1.97 -8.40 -2.63
C ILE A 271 2.86 -8.99 -1.56
N GLY A 272 3.59 -10.04 -1.87
CA GLY A 272 4.45 -10.66 -0.89
C GLY A 272 5.24 -11.82 -1.42
N TYR A 273 5.85 -12.55 -0.52
CA TYR A 273 6.58 -13.78 -0.82
C TYR A 273 6.27 -14.87 0.21
N VAL A 274 6.47 -16.10 -0.20
CA VAL A 274 6.31 -17.29 0.63
C VAL A 274 7.61 -18.10 0.53
N GLU A 275 8.17 -18.43 1.66
CA GLU A 275 9.24 -19.42 1.84
C GLU A 275 8.67 -20.65 2.55
N ASN A 276 9.51 -21.69 2.77
CA ASN A 276 9.04 -22.95 3.37
C ASN A 276 8.21 -22.76 4.65
N ASP A 277 8.75 -22.02 5.62
CA ASP A 277 8.17 -21.84 6.95
C ASP A 277 7.83 -20.38 7.28
N SER A 278 7.88 -19.52 6.28
CA SER A 278 7.57 -18.10 6.46
C SER A 278 6.83 -17.51 5.27
N SER A 279 6.05 -16.49 5.53
CA SER A 279 5.42 -15.68 4.49
C SER A 279 5.29 -14.23 4.95
N TYR A 280 5.47 -13.30 4.02
CA TYR A 280 5.37 -11.88 4.27
C TYR A 280 4.56 -11.23 3.17
N PHE A 281 3.49 -10.52 3.55
CA PHE A 281 2.62 -9.81 2.63
C PHE A 281 2.40 -8.36 3.07
N PHE A 282 2.39 -7.46 2.09
CA PHE A 282 2.16 -6.04 2.28
C PHE A 282 1.13 -5.51 1.30
N ALA A 283 0.51 -4.38 1.62
CA ALA A 283 -0.47 -3.73 0.75
C ALA A 283 0.22 -2.89 -0.33
N GLY A 284 -0.29 -2.94 -1.56
CA GLY A 284 0.18 -2.12 -2.68
C GLY A 284 -0.22 -0.66 -2.51
N LEU A 285 0.50 0.07 -1.65
CA LEU A 285 0.29 1.48 -1.36
C LEU A 285 1.48 2.34 -1.76
N ARG A 286 1.29 3.67 -1.76
CA ARG A 286 2.34 4.61 -2.18
C ARG A 286 2.95 4.16 -3.49
N CYS A 287 2.12 3.89 -4.49
CA CYS A 287 2.46 3.14 -5.67
C CYS A 287 2.03 3.84 -6.95
N ALA A 288 2.69 3.43 -8.03
CA ALA A 288 2.34 3.85 -9.37
C ALA A 288 2.45 2.66 -10.34
N LYS A 289 1.67 2.74 -11.42
CA LYS A 289 1.82 1.90 -12.61
C LYS A 289 2.44 2.71 -13.73
N TYR A 290 3.53 2.23 -14.30
CA TYR A 290 4.19 2.82 -15.48
C TYR A 290 4.11 1.86 -16.65
N SER A 291 3.71 2.38 -17.79
CA SER A 291 3.76 1.66 -19.08
C SER A 291 4.83 2.25 -19.97
N ASN A 292 5.89 1.48 -20.20
CA ASN A 292 6.97 1.88 -21.09
C ASN A 292 6.47 1.99 -22.55
N LYS A 293 5.53 1.13 -22.94
CA LYS A 293 4.92 1.13 -24.28
C LYS A 293 4.19 2.44 -24.59
N TYR A 294 3.50 3.02 -23.61
CA TYR A 294 2.68 4.22 -23.79
C TYR A 294 3.35 5.48 -23.23
N ASN A 295 4.50 5.36 -22.56
CA ASN A 295 5.13 6.45 -21.81
C ASN A 295 4.15 7.13 -20.84
N GLU A 296 3.42 6.33 -20.10
CA GLU A 296 2.36 6.77 -19.19
C GLU A 296 2.61 6.26 -17.78
N ILE A 297 2.39 7.13 -16.81
CA ILE A 297 2.40 6.76 -15.38
C ILE A 297 1.05 7.10 -14.76
N ILE A 298 0.57 6.19 -13.90
CA ILE A 298 -0.64 6.37 -13.12
C ILE A 298 -0.27 6.18 -11.66
N SER A 299 -0.34 7.24 -10.88
CA SER A 299 -0.14 7.21 -9.43
C SER A 299 -1.48 7.04 -8.71
N PHE A 300 -1.46 6.36 -7.56
CA PHE A 300 -2.65 6.05 -6.76
C PHE A 300 -2.50 6.53 -5.33
N ALA A 301 -3.56 7.10 -4.79
CA ALA A 301 -3.67 7.44 -3.37
C ALA A 301 -5.13 7.36 -2.92
N GLY A 302 -5.39 7.33 -1.61
CA GLY A 302 -6.74 7.32 -1.06
C GLY A 302 -6.75 7.54 0.45
N ASN A 303 -7.88 7.96 0.97
CA ASN A 303 -8.06 8.24 2.39
C ASN A 303 -9.24 7.47 2.96
N GLY A 304 -9.12 7.08 4.23
CA GLY A 304 -10.23 6.54 5.02
C GLY A 304 -11.19 7.65 5.41
N ILE A 305 -12.41 7.57 4.92
CA ILE A 305 -13.47 8.54 5.18
C ILE A 305 -14.46 7.96 6.19
N ILE A 306 -14.72 8.69 7.24
CA ILE A 306 -15.77 8.44 8.21
C ILE A 306 -16.76 9.63 8.24
N GLU A 307 -17.87 9.52 8.93
CA GLU A 307 -18.92 10.55 8.96
C GLU A 307 -18.36 11.94 9.32
N ASN A 308 -17.48 11.99 10.31
CA ASN A 308 -16.91 13.24 10.83
C ASN A 308 -15.66 13.73 10.07
N SER A 309 -15.23 13.07 8.99
CA SER A 309 -14.10 13.50 8.16
C SER A 309 -14.29 14.92 7.63
N LYS A 310 -13.21 15.73 7.68
CA LYS A 310 -13.21 17.12 7.20
C LYS A 310 -12.49 17.21 5.88
N ILE A 311 -13.21 17.55 4.82
CA ILE A 311 -12.71 17.58 3.42
C ILE A 311 -11.37 18.29 3.28
N LYS A 312 -11.17 19.42 3.97
CA LYS A 312 -9.91 20.17 3.90
C LYS A 312 -8.70 19.32 4.33
N TYR A 313 -8.83 18.60 5.45
CA TYR A 313 -7.74 17.75 5.96
C TYR A 313 -7.53 16.53 5.06
N GLU A 314 -8.62 16.00 4.51
CA GLU A 314 -8.56 14.87 3.58
C GLU A 314 -7.84 15.24 2.27
N ILE A 315 -8.03 16.45 1.76
CA ILE A 315 -7.31 16.96 0.58
C ILE A 315 -5.81 17.08 0.87
N ASP A 316 -5.43 17.64 2.03
CA ASP A 316 -4.03 17.80 2.42
C ASP A 316 -3.35 16.44 2.56
N GLU A 317 -4.02 15.47 3.17
CA GLU A 317 -3.54 14.08 3.31
C GLU A 317 -3.39 13.39 1.95
N LEU A 318 -4.41 13.48 1.08
CA LEU A 318 -4.37 12.89 -0.26
C LEU A 318 -3.19 13.45 -1.07
N ASN A 319 -3.00 14.76 -1.06
CA ASN A 319 -1.89 15.41 -1.76
C ASN A 319 -0.54 14.98 -1.19
N SER A 320 -0.40 14.86 0.12
CA SER A 320 0.81 14.36 0.77
C SER A 320 1.15 12.92 0.33
N LYS A 321 0.13 12.06 0.15
CA LYS A 321 0.32 10.69 -0.36
C LYS A 321 0.77 10.67 -1.82
N PHE A 322 0.19 11.50 -2.68
CA PHE A 322 0.65 11.64 -4.07
C PHE A 322 2.06 12.21 -4.15
N ASP A 323 2.39 13.20 -3.33
CA ASP A 323 3.72 13.80 -3.29
C ASP A 323 4.80 12.77 -2.91
N ALA A 324 4.49 11.84 -2.01
CA ALA A 324 5.40 10.77 -1.62
C ALA A 324 5.84 9.91 -2.81
N ILE A 325 4.91 9.64 -3.74
CA ILE A 325 5.20 8.85 -4.94
C ILE A 325 5.91 9.71 -5.97
N ASN A 326 5.33 10.87 -6.29
CA ASN A 326 5.74 11.69 -7.42
C ASN A 326 7.13 12.31 -7.23
N LYS A 327 7.52 12.67 -5.97
CA LYS A 327 8.86 13.22 -5.68
C LYS A 327 9.99 12.20 -5.87
N SER A 328 9.69 10.92 -5.73
CA SER A 328 10.67 9.85 -5.91
C SER A 328 10.87 9.46 -7.39
N ILE A 329 9.93 9.84 -8.27
CA ILE A 329 9.99 9.53 -9.70
C ILE A 329 11.02 10.44 -10.38
N LEU A 330 11.91 9.84 -11.16
CA LEU A 330 12.85 10.57 -12.01
C LEU A 330 12.51 10.32 -13.48
N GLU A 331 12.45 11.42 -14.24
CA GLU A 331 12.37 11.39 -15.70
C GLU A 331 13.74 11.03 -16.28
N ASP A 332 13.74 10.25 -17.39
CA ASP A 332 14.92 9.99 -18.21
C ASP A 332 15.38 11.21 -18.98
#